data_aab2910b81a09686d82ef4665ad8dcea
#
_entry.id   aab2910b81a09686d82ef4665ad8dcea
#
_cell.length_a   1.000
_cell.length_b   1.000
_cell.length_c   1.000
_cell.angle_alpha   90.00
_cell.angle_beta   90.00
_cell.angle_gamma   90.00
#
_symmetry.space_group_name_H-M   'P 1'
#
loop_
_entity.id
_entity.type
_entity.pdbx_description
1 polymer ?
#
loop_
_entity_poly.entity_id
_entity_poly.type
_entity_poly.pdbx_seq_one_letter_code
_entity_poly.pdbx_strand_id
1 'polypeptide(L)'
;MKRLFRETLWVRWWALRNVFLLRFVKPSILDLSDDRCEVVIPLNWRTRRRDIHAMYLGVLVMGADVAGGLIAFNLIMRNKRPVSFLFKDVQGEFLKRAEDDVHFVCEDGSLIRDLVGRAMSTGERQQETVRITATVPTKLGEEPVAKFALTLSVKPR
;
A
#
# COMPACT_ATOMS: atom_id res chain seq x y z
N MET A 1 1.72 16.30 11.53
CA MET A 1 2.11 15.16 10.68
C MET A 1 2.50 15.70 9.31
N LYS A 2 3.78 15.64 8.95
CA LYS A 2 4.26 16.15 7.65
C LYS A 2 3.98 15.08 6.58
N ARG A 3 3.03 15.37 5.68
CA ARG A 3 2.86 14.56 4.48
C ARG A 3 4.09 14.73 3.59
N LEU A 4 4.61 13.64 3.04
CA LEU A 4 5.67 13.69 2.03
C LEU A 4 5.07 14.21 0.73
N PHE A 5 5.12 15.53 0.55
CA PHE A 5 4.37 16.23 -0.50
C PHE A 5 4.85 15.84 -1.91
N ARG A 6 6.15 15.72 -2.10
CA ARG A 6 6.75 15.38 -3.41
C ARG A 6 6.40 13.94 -3.82
N GLU A 7 6.54 13.00 -2.91
CA GLU A 7 6.23 11.58 -3.10
C GLU A 7 4.73 11.39 -3.35
N THR A 8 3.89 12.05 -2.57
CA THR A 8 2.43 12.04 -2.75
C THR A 8 2.04 12.60 -4.12
N LEU A 9 2.62 13.72 -4.54
CA LEU A 9 2.31 14.34 -5.83
C LEU A 9 2.74 13.44 -6.99
N TRP A 10 3.90 12.82 -6.87
CA TRP A 10 4.44 11.92 -7.86
C TRP A 10 3.59 10.64 -8.00
N VAL A 11 3.20 10.02 -6.88
CA VAL A 11 2.29 8.85 -6.89
C VAL A 11 0.94 9.20 -7.50
N ARG A 12 0.39 10.38 -7.18
CA ARG A 12 -0.87 10.84 -7.78
C ARG A 12 -0.77 11.10 -9.28
N TRP A 13 0.37 11.62 -9.74
CA TRP A 13 0.62 11.83 -11.16
C TRP A 13 0.81 10.50 -11.90
N TRP A 14 1.59 9.58 -11.33
CA TRP A 14 1.76 8.24 -11.85
C TRP A 14 0.41 7.47 -11.88
N ALA A 15 -0.37 7.56 -10.82
CA ALA A 15 -1.69 6.97 -10.72
C ALA A 15 -2.66 7.52 -11.77
N LEU A 16 -2.60 8.83 -12.05
CA LEU A 16 -3.43 9.46 -13.10
C LEU A 16 -3.21 8.80 -14.45
N ARG A 17 -1.99 8.40 -14.72
CA ARG A 17 -1.60 7.80 -16.01
C ARG A 17 -1.84 6.29 -16.07
N ASN A 18 -1.67 5.58 -14.95
CA ASN A 18 -1.66 4.13 -14.92
C ASN A 18 -2.86 3.51 -14.19
N VAL A 19 -3.33 4.13 -13.10
CA VAL A 19 -4.45 3.62 -12.29
C VAL A 19 -5.33 4.78 -11.83
N PHE A 20 -6.26 5.21 -12.69
CA PHE A 20 -7.12 6.36 -12.43
C PHE A 20 -7.92 6.27 -11.12
N LEU A 21 -8.28 5.05 -10.69
CA LEU A 21 -9.01 4.80 -9.46
C LEU A 21 -8.26 5.29 -8.21
N LEU A 22 -6.93 5.16 -8.17
CA LEU A 22 -6.10 5.70 -7.07
C LEU A 22 -6.18 7.22 -6.97
N ARG A 23 -6.30 7.91 -8.10
CA ARG A 23 -6.53 9.36 -8.10
C ARG A 23 -7.86 9.72 -7.43
N PHE A 24 -8.90 8.89 -7.63
CA PHE A 24 -10.22 9.13 -7.05
C PHE A 24 -10.21 9.01 -5.52
N VAL A 25 -9.54 8.01 -4.96
CA VAL A 25 -9.42 7.82 -3.49
C VAL A 25 -8.42 8.76 -2.83
N LYS A 26 -7.51 9.36 -3.59
CA LYS A 26 -6.50 10.34 -3.13
C LYS A 26 -5.65 9.87 -1.95
N PRO A 27 -4.89 8.78 -2.07
CA PRO A 27 -3.94 8.40 -1.05
C PRO A 27 -2.88 9.50 -0.84
N SER A 28 -2.41 9.65 0.38
CA SER A 28 -1.30 10.52 0.73
C SER A 28 -0.23 9.72 1.45
N ILE A 29 1.03 9.91 1.08
CA ILE A 29 2.16 9.22 1.70
C ILE A 29 2.58 10.01 2.92
N LEU A 30 2.68 9.36 4.06
CA LEU A 30 3.17 9.93 5.31
C LEU A 30 4.61 9.54 5.56
N ASP A 31 4.98 8.31 5.24
CA ASP A 31 6.32 7.79 5.33
C ASP A 31 6.61 6.85 4.16
N LEU A 32 7.81 6.93 3.60
CA LEU A 32 8.29 6.02 2.57
C LEU A 32 9.80 5.88 2.69
N SER A 33 10.23 4.77 3.23
CA SER A 33 11.63 4.35 3.33
C SER A 33 11.83 2.99 2.64
N ASP A 34 13.05 2.47 2.71
CA ASP A 34 13.35 1.13 2.18
C ASP A 34 12.79 0.01 3.09
N ASP A 35 12.44 0.34 4.33
CA ASP A 35 11.97 -0.63 5.33
C ASP A 35 10.48 -0.46 5.69
N ARG A 36 9.92 0.75 5.49
CA ARG A 36 8.56 1.06 5.93
C ARG A 36 7.85 1.99 4.94
N CYS A 37 6.56 1.76 4.79
CA CYS A 37 5.67 2.68 4.08
C CYS A 37 4.42 2.92 4.92
N GLU A 38 4.01 4.19 5.03
CA GLU A 38 2.75 4.59 5.63
C GLU A 38 1.96 5.48 4.67
N VAL A 39 0.73 5.06 4.38
CA VAL A 39 -0.19 5.75 3.49
C VAL A 39 -1.48 6.06 4.24
N VAL A 40 -2.04 7.25 4.05
CA VAL A 40 -3.37 7.60 4.56
C VAL A 40 -4.35 7.78 3.41
N ILE A 41 -5.55 7.22 3.57
CA ILE A 41 -6.70 7.47 2.71
C ILE A 41 -7.77 8.18 3.53
N PRO A 42 -8.24 9.38 3.09
CA PRO A 42 -9.24 10.13 3.84
C PRO A 42 -10.62 9.49 3.72
N LEU A 43 -11.35 9.48 4.84
CA LEU A 43 -12.77 9.12 4.85
C LEU A 43 -13.62 10.31 4.39
N ASN A 44 -14.21 10.19 3.22
CA ASN A 44 -15.09 11.23 2.66
C ASN A 44 -16.18 10.60 1.79
N TRP A 45 -16.96 11.44 1.07
CA TRP A 45 -18.07 10.95 0.24
C TRP A 45 -17.67 9.96 -0.87
N ARG A 46 -16.39 9.92 -1.27
CA ARG A 46 -15.86 9.01 -2.30
C ARG A 46 -15.44 7.65 -1.75
N THR A 47 -15.06 7.62 -0.47
CA THR A 47 -14.38 6.46 0.14
C THR A 47 -15.26 5.74 1.17
N ARG A 48 -16.37 6.37 1.61
CA ARG A 48 -17.25 5.81 2.62
C ARG A 48 -18.47 5.11 2.03
N ARG A 49 -18.95 4.12 2.73
CA ARG A 49 -20.33 3.63 2.61
C ARG A 49 -21.26 4.56 3.39
N ARG A 50 -22.34 5.01 2.74
CA ARG A 50 -23.27 5.98 3.35
C ARG A 50 -24.12 5.38 4.47
N ASP A 51 -24.49 4.12 4.34
CA ASP A 51 -25.36 3.39 5.26
C ASP A 51 -24.72 3.14 6.64
N ILE A 52 -23.40 2.93 6.70
CA ILE A 52 -22.67 2.62 7.94
C ILE A 52 -21.63 3.68 8.32
N HIS A 53 -21.48 4.74 7.51
CA HIS A 53 -20.52 5.84 7.69
C HIS A 53 -19.06 5.39 7.89
N ALA A 54 -18.70 4.22 7.36
CA ALA A 54 -17.34 3.65 7.43
C ALA A 54 -16.72 3.53 6.05
N MET A 55 -15.39 3.40 5.99
CA MET A 55 -14.67 3.22 4.74
C MET A 55 -15.14 1.95 4.02
N TYR A 56 -15.34 2.07 2.71
CA TYR A 56 -15.73 0.95 1.86
C TYR A 56 -14.61 -0.10 1.78
N LEU A 57 -14.98 -1.38 1.84
CA LEU A 57 -14.05 -2.52 1.81
C LEU A 57 -13.06 -2.45 0.65
N GLY A 58 -13.52 -2.14 -0.55
CA GLY A 58 -12.64 -2.01 -1.71
C GLY A 58 -11.57 -0.94 -1.55
N VAL A 59 -11.89 0.17 -0.86
CA VAL A 59 -10.92 1.24 -0.55
C VAL A 59 -9.90 0.78 0.48
N LEU A 60 -10.30 -0.03 1.47
CA LEU A 60 -9.38 -0.63 2.44
C LEU A 60 -8.37 -1.55 1.75
N VAL A 61 -8.82 -2.38 0.80
CA VAL A 61 -7.93 -3.23 -0.01
C VAL A 61 -6.99 -2.39 -0.88
N MET A 62 -7.49 -1.30 -1.49
CA MET A 62 -6.65 -0.38 -2.26
C MET A 62 -5.57 0.28 -1.42
N GLY A 63 -5.89 0.65 -0.17
CA GLY A 63 -4.89 1.20 0.76
C GLY A 63 -3.78 0.22 1.09
N ALA A 64 -4.14 -1.05 1.29
CA ALA A 64 -3.18 -2.12 1.52
C ALA A 64 -2.28 -2.38 0.29
N ASP A 65 -2.87 -2.42 -0.92
CA ASP A 65 -2.14 -2.53 -2.19
C ASP A 65 -1.12 -1.40 -2.36
N VAL A 66 -1.53 -0.16 -2.12
CA VAL A 66 -0.65 1.00 -2.24
C VAL A 66 0.50 0.93 -1.21
N ALA A 67 0.21 0.65 0.06
CA ALA A 67 1.21 0.62 1.11
C ALA A 67 2.27 -0.48 0.89
N GLY A 68 1.86 -1.68 0.50
CA GLY A 68 2.78 -2.78 0.19
C GLY A 68 3.51 -2.59 -1.15
N GLY A 69 2.83 -2.06 -2.16
CA GLY A 69 3.37 -1.88 -3.51
C GLY A 69 4.38 -0.75 -3.61
N LEU A 70 4.25 0.33 -2.84
CA LEU A 70 5.12 1.50 -2.93
C LEU A 70 6.57 1.19 -2.53
N ILE A 71 6.81 0.31 -1.56
CA ILE A 71 8.17 -0.09 -1.18
C ILE A 71 8.83 -0.80 -2.37
N ALA A 72 8.17 -1.80 -2.96
CA ALA A 72 8.68 -2.52 -4.13
C ALA A 72 8.92 -1.57 -5.30
N PHE A 73 7.96 -0.69 -5.57
CA PHE A 73 8.06 0.29 -6.64
C PHE A 73 9.26 1.23 -6.44
N ASN A 74 9.43 1.79 -5.23
CA ASN A 74 10.54 2.67 -4.89
C ASN A 74 11.90 1.98 -5.08
N LEU A 75 12.04 0.74 -4.58
CA LEU A 75 13.26 -0.05 -4.73
C LEU A 75 13.61 -0.33 -6.21
N ILE A 76 12.62 -0.69 -7.00
CA ILE A 76 12.80 -1.00 -8.43
C ILE A 76 13.19 0.25 -9.22
N MET A 77 12.51 1.36 -9.00
CA MET A 77 12.75 2.61 -9.74
C MET A 77 14.08 3.25 -9.35
N ARG A 78 14.45 3.31 -8.08
CA ARG A 78 15.71 3.89 -7.61
C ARG A 78 16.93 3.12 -8.12
N ASN A 79 16.84 1.81 -8.17
CA ASN A 79 17.93 0.95 -8.60
C ASN A 79 17.91 0.65 -10.11
N LYS A 80 16.95 1.23 -10.87
CA LYS A 80 16.75 1.01 -12.31
C LYS A 80 16.75 -0.48 -12.68
N ARG A 81 16.18 -1.31 -11.82
CA ARG A 81 16.19 -2.76 -12.00
C ARG A 81 15.15 -3.18 -13.05
N PRO A 82 15.51 -4.03 -14.02
CA PRO A 82 14.60 -4.49 -15.05
C PRO A 82 13.69 -5.60 -14.50
N VAL A 83 12.85 -5.28 -13.54
CA VAL A 83 11.87 -6.21 -12.95
C VAL A 83 10.47 -5.63 -13.04
N SER A 84 9.50 -6.53 -13.15
CA SER A 84 8.08 -6.24 -13.00
C SER A 84 7.56 -6.88 -11.73
N PHE A 85 6.57 -6.26 -11.09
CA PHE A 85 5.91 -6.82 -9.93
C PHE A 85 4.40 -6.66 -10.02
N LEU A 86 3.69 -7.54 -9.36
CA LEU A 86 2.23 -7.49 -9.17
C LEU A 86 1.87 -8.25 -7.89
N PHE A 87 0.71 -7.94 -7.33
CA PHE A 87 0.14 -8.79 -6.30
C PHE A 87 -0.67 -9.91 -6.95
N LYS A 88 -0.43 -11.13 -6.50
CA LYS A 88 -1.08 -12.36 -6.99
C LYS A 88 -2.39 -12.64 -6.29
N ASP A 89 -2.43 -12.37 -4.99
CA ASP A 89 -3.60 -12.57 -4.15
C ASP A 89 -3.61 -11.56 -2.99
N VAL A 90 -4.75 -11.46 -2.33
CA VAL A 90 -4.96 -10.66 -1.14
C VAL A 90 -5.86 -11.42 -0.18
N GLN A 91 -5.46 -11.46 1.08
CA GLN A 91 -6.28 -11.88 2.21
C GLN A 91 -6.48 -10.69 3.14
N GLY A 92 -7.70 -10.48 3.61
CA GLY A 92 -8.03 -9.37 4.49
C GLY A 92 -8.90 -9.83 5.65
N GLU A 93 -8.52 -9.41 6.85
CA GLU A 93 -9.30 -9.57 8.07
C GLU A 93 -9.79 -8.20 8.51
N PHE A 94 -11.12 -8.01 8.58
CA PHE A 94 -11.76 -6.76 8.94
C PHE A 94 -12.25 -6.86 10.39
N LEU A 95 -11.57 -6.17 11.29
CA LEU A 95 -11.74 -6.30 12.74
C LEU A 95 -12.74 -5.29 13.30
N LYS A 96 -12.70 -4.06 12.77
CA LYS A 96 -13.54 -2.95 13.24
C LYS A 96 -13.94 -2.04 12.08
N ARG A 97 -14.97 -1.23 12.30
CA ARG A 97 -15.38 -0.20 11.34
C ARG A 97 -14.33 0.90 11.27
N ALA A 98 -13.92 1.24 10.06
CA ALA A 98 -13.02 2.35 9.79
C ALA A 98 -13.83 3.63 9.62
N GLU A 99 -14.09 4.35 10.71
CA GLU A 99 -15.02 5.49 10.79
C GLU A 99 -14.32 6.85 10.76
N ASP A 100 -13.06 6.89 10.30
CA ASP A 100 -12.29 8.11 10.03
C ASP A 100 -11.18 7.80 9.02
N ASP A 101 -10.26 8.74 8.80
CA ASP A 101 -9.10 8.56 7.93
C ASP A 101 -8.31 7.30 8.32
N VAL A 102 -8.01 6.47 7.34
CA VAL A 102 -7.34 5.18 7.58
C VAL A 102 -5.88 5.27 7.19
N HIS A 103 -5.03 4.86 8.12
CA HIS A 103 -3.60 4.71 7.94
C HIS A 103 -3.26 3.26 7.62
N PHE A 104 -2.52 3.03 6.55
CA PHE A 104 -2.04 1.72 6.11
C PHE A 104 -0.54 1.67 6.26
N VAL A 105 -0.04 0.73 7.04
CA VAL A 105 1.39 0.59 7.34
C VAL A 105 1.90 -0.77 6.89
N CYS A 106 2.95 -0.75 6.09
CA CYS A 106 3.75 -1.92 5.72
C CYS A 106 5.16 -1.75 6.29
N GLU A 107 5.65 -2.75 7.03
CA GLU A 107 6.98 -2.77 7.65
C GLU A 107 7.86 -3.90 7.09
N ASP A 108 7.41 -4.56 6.01
CA ASP A 108 8.08 -5.71 5.40
C ASP A 108 9.11 -5.28 4.31
N GLY A 109 9.72 -4.10 4.44
CA GLY A 109 10.66 -3.59 3.45
C GLY A 109 11.90 -4.46 3.25
N SER A 110 12.45 -5.03 4.33
CA SER A 110 13.57 -5.98 4.25
C SER A 110 13.18 -7.23 3.44
N LEU A 111 11.99 -7.78 3.70
CA LEU A 111 11.45 -8.93 2.99
C LEU A 111 11.28 -8.64 1.48
N ILE A 112 10.77 -7.44 1.13
CA ILE A 112 10.59 -7.01 -0.26
C ILE A 112 11.94 -6.83 -0.94
N ARG A 113 12.93 -6.26 -0.26
CA ARG A 113 14.29 -6.09 -0.77
C ARG A 113 14.95 -7.43 -1.09
N ASP A 114 14.84 -8.40 -0.18
CA ASP A 114 15.36 -9.74 -0.36
C ASP A 114 14.65 -10.47 -1.52
N LEU A 115 13.34 -10.30 -1.65
CA LEU A 115 12.55 -10.84 -2.75
C LEU A 115 13.04 -10.32 -4.11
N VAL A 116 13.22 -9.02 -4.24
CA VAL A 116 13.74 -8.38 -5.46
C VAL A 116 15.17 -8.87 -5.75
N GLY A 117 16.01 -8.99 -4.71
CA GLY A 117 17.37 -9.52 -4.83
C GLY A 117 17.40 -10.96 -5.34
N ARG A 118 16.57 -11.84 -4.78
CA ARG A 118 16.44 -13.24 -5.24
C ARG A 118 15.97 -13.33 -6.68
N ALA A 119 14.95 -12.58 -7.05
CA ALA A 119 14.45 -12.55 -8.43
C ALA A 119 15.56 -12.15 -9.43
N MET A 120 16.36 -11.14 -9.06
CA MET A 120 17.47 -10.69 -9.90
C MET A 120 18.59 -11.71 -9.99
N SER A 121 18.93 -12.40 -8.92
CA SER A 121 20.04 -13.39 -8.90
C SER A 121 19.69 -14.70 -9.60
N THR A 122 18.43 -15.15 -9.47
CA THR A 122 17.98 -16.41 -10.09
C THR A 122 17.52 -16.25 -11.52
N GLY A 123 17.14 -15.04 -11.94
CA GLY A 123 16.50 -14.78 -13.23
C GLY A 123 15.05 -15.31 -13.31
N GLU A 124 14.51 -15.85 -12.22
CA GLU A 124 13.19 -16.47 -12.16
C GLU A 124 12.21 -15.64 -11.36
N ARG A 125 10.91 -15.94 -11.55
CA ARG A 125 9.84 -15.37 -10.74
C ARG A 125 9.97 -15.80 -9.28
N GLN A 126 9.94 -14.83 -8.38
CA GLN A 126 9.94 -15.04 -6.94
C GLN A 126 8.66 -14.46 -6.32
N GLN A 127 8.21 -15.05 -5.23
CA GLN A 127 7.00 -14.62 -4.52
C GLN A 127 7.25 -14.56 -3.03
N GLU A 128 6.61 -13.58 -2.36
CA GLU A 128 6.64 -13.45 -0.90
C GLU A 128 5.37 -12.76 -0.41
N THR A 129 4.93 -13.09 0.79
CA THR A 129 3.74 -12.49 1.39
C THR A 129 4.12 -11.32 2.27
N VAL A 130 3.62 -10.13 1.94
CA VAL A 130 3.78 -8.90 2.73
C VAL A 130 2.53 -8.63 3.56
N ARG A 131 2.71 -8.04 4.74
CA ARG A 131 1.63 -7.73 5.68
C ARG A 131 1.44 -6.25 5.81
N ILE A 132 0.18 -5.84 5.84
CA ILE A 132 -0.21 -4.45 6.01
C ILE A 132 -1.22 -4.35 7.15
N THR A 133 -0.99 -3.42 8.07
CA THR A 133 -1.91 -3.10 9.15
C THR A 133 -2.62 -1.79 8.83
N ALA A 134 -3.95 -1.79 8.95
CA ALA A 134 -4.78 -0.60 8.82
C ALA A 134 -5.28 -0.15 10.19
N THR A 135 -5.12 1.14 10.50
CA THR A 135 -5.54 1.76 11.76
C THR A 135 -6.35 3.04 11.52
N VAL A 136 -7.08 3.48 12.54
CA VAL A 136 -7.78 4.77 12.58
C VAL A 136 -7.28 5.54 13.80
N PRO A 137 -6.11 6.21 13.72
CA PRO A 137 -5.43 6.77 14.89
C PRO A 137 -6.25 7.78 15.69
N THR A 138 -7.10 8.55 15.01
CA THR A 138 -7.95 9.58 15.63
C THR A 138 -9.02 9.01 16.57
N LYS A 139 -9.47 7.77 16.33
CA LYS A 139 -10.56 7.14 17.10
C LYS A 139 -10.12 5.94 17.93
N LEU A 140 -9.18 5.16 17.43
CA LEU A 140 -8.79 3.87 17.98
C LEU A 140 -7.29 3.75 18.28
N GLY A 141 -6.53 4.84 18.09
CA GLY A 141 -5.09 4.82 18.28
C GLY A 141 -4.41 3.79 17.36
N GLU A 142 -3.56 2.97 17.92
CA GLU A 142 -2.81 1.92 17.18
C GLU A 142 -3.60 0.62 17.01
N GLU A 143 -4.83 0.55 17.52
CA GLU A 143 -5.65 -0.65 17.40
C GLU A 143 -6.02 -0.91 15.93
N PRO A 144 -5.74 -2.10 15.38
CA PRO A 144 -6.01 -2.37 13.99
C PRO A 144 -7.50 -2.47 13.69
N VAL A 145 -7.95 -1.80 12.62
CA VAL A 145 -9.29 -1.95 12.05
C VAL A 145 -9.33 -3.03 10.99
N ALA A 146 -8.21 -3.28 10.33
CA ALA A 146 -8.04 -4.39 9.40
C ALA A 146 -6.58 -4.83 9.31
N LYS A 147 -6.37 -6.08 8.92
CA LYS A 147 -5.05 -6.65 8.62
C LYS A 147 -5.11 -7.31 7.26
N PHE A 148 -4.06 -7.14 6.48
CA PHE A 148 -3.96 -7.69 5.13
C PHE A 148 -2.66 -8.49 4.97
N ALA A 149 -2.75 -9.54 4.16
CA ALA A 149 -1.62 -10.29 3.64
C ALA A 149 -1.74 -10.33 2.12
N LEU A 150 -0.74 -9.80 1.41
CA LEU A 150 -0.71 -9.75 -0.05
C LEU A 150 0.52 -10.50 -0.55
N THR A 151 0.32 -11.41 -1.50
CA THR A 151 1.45 -12.12 -2.12
C THR A 151 2.02 -11.29 -3.26
N LEU A 152 3.19 -10.70 -3.01
CA LEU A 152 3.96 -9.95 -3.99
C LEU A 152 4.72 -10.92 -4.90
N SER A 153 4.51 -10.83 -6.19
CA SER A 153 5.18 -11.61 -7.21
C SER A 153 6.09 -10.71 -8.05
N VAL A 154 7.37 -11.00 -8.06
CA VAL A 154 8.41 -10.25 -8.78
C VAL A 154 9.00 -11.13 -9.87
N LYS A 155 9.13 -10.59 -11.09
CA LYS A 155 9.73 -11.28 -12.24
C LYS A 155 10.72 -10.36 -12.94
N PRO A 156 11.96 -10.79 -13.24
CA PRO A 156 12.87 -10.09 -14.14
C PRO A 156 12.26 -9.92 -15.53
N ARG A 157 12.60 -8.81 -16.20
CA ARG A 157 12.20 -8.51 -17.59
C ARG A 157 13.26 -8.95 -18.57
#